data_68131c0cc199c4f3e79b478b027ac19e
#
_entry.id   68131c0cc199c4f3e79b478b027ac19e
#
_cell.length_a   1.000
_cell.length_b   1.000
_cell.length_c   1.000
_cell.angle_alpha   90.00
_cell.angle_beta   90.00
_cell.angle_gamma   90.00
#
_symmetry.space_group_name_H-M   'P 1'
#
loop_
_entity.id
_entity.type
_entity.pdbx_description
1 polymer ?
#
loop_
_entity_poly.entity_id
_entity_poly.type
_entity_poly.pdbx_seq_one_letter_code
_entity_poly.pdbx_strand_id
1 'polypeptide(L)'
;MGEFCGEVMIMWKGIDVSDNQGAINWAQIHKNVDFAILRSVRRSGKADHQFAANLEGCRKRNIPMSVYKYTYAATPEAARQEAQQVVVLLQSYGLTGTMVWWDVEDKDVLRPLGAAKLTECIRAAQEVITAAGYSFGLYVGLYVYNECWFDFNGCCVRRHGK
;
A
#
# COMPACT_ATOMS: atom_id res chain seq x y z
N MET A 1 43.62 -3.89 -18.69
CA MET A 1 43.19 -3.02 -17.59
C MET A 1 41.73 -2.70 -17.82
N GLY A 2 40.82 -3.46 -17.22
CA GLY A 2 39.41 -3.20 -17.34
C GLY A 2 38.96 -2.37 -16.13
N GLU A 3 38.52 -1.16 -16.39
CA GLU A 3 37.89 -0.30 -15.38
C GLU A 3 36.58 -0.94 -14.93
N PHE A 4 36.53 -1.41 -13.68
CA PHE A 4 35.28 -1.71 -13.02
C PHE A 4 34.58 -0.38 -12.72
N CYS A 5 33.61 -0.02 -13.55
CA CYS A 5 32.67 1.03 -13.22
C CYS A 5 31.82 0.54 -12.05
N GLY A 6 32.12 1.02 -10.84
CA GLY A 6 31.36 0.71 -9.65
C GLY A 6 29.94 1.27 -9.80
N GLU A 7 28.94 0.42 -10.01
CA GLU A 7 27.55 0.81 -9.91
C GLU A 7 27.27 1.29 -8.49
N VAL A 8 27.03 2.58 -8.35
CA VAL A 8 26.53 3.16 -7.09
C VAL A 8 25.11 2.63 -6.89
N MET A 9 24.93 1.65 -6.02
CA MET A 9 23.61 1.21 -5.62
C MET A 9 22.93 2.34 -4.83
N ILE A 10 22.00 3.04 -5.47
CA ILE A 10 21.15 4.02 -4.78
C ILE A 10 20.14 3.24 -3.94
N MET A 11 20.29 3.26 -2.63
CA MET A 11 19.33 2.67 -1.71
C MET A 11 18.29 3.74 -1.31
N TRP A 12 17.06 3.54 -1.76
CA TRP A 12 15.92 4.36 -1.34
C TRP A 12 15.43 3.96 0.05
N LYS A 13 15.26 4.94 0.93
CA LYS A 13 14.76 4.75 2.29
C LYS A 13 13.31 5.19 2.37
N GLY A 14 12.40 4.27 2.58
CA GLY A 14 10.99 4.56 2.77
C GLY A 14 10.52 4.24 4.17
N ILE A 15 9.40 4.86 4.55
CA ILE A 15 8.66 4.50 5.77
C ILE A 15 7.20 4.23 5.41
N ASP A 16 6.60 3.26 6.08
CA ASP A 16 5.14 3.13 6.14
C ASP A 16 4.63 3.63 7.48
N VAL A 17 3.50 4.33 7.47
CA VAL A 17 2.97 4.99 8.65
C VAL A 17 1.45 4.91 8.73
N SER A 18 0.97 4.82 9.97
CA SER A 18 -0.44 4.78 10.32
C SER A 18 -0.67 5.49 11.66
N ASP A 19 -1.88 5.40 12.21
CA ASP A 19 -2.16 5.86 13.58
C ASP A 19 -1.45 5.03 14.65
N ASN A 20 -0.92 3.84 14.33
CA ASN A 20 -0.14 3.02 15.25
C ASN A 20 1.16 3.70 15.71
N GLN A 21 1.77 4.53 14.86
CA GLN A 21 2.97 5.31 15.20
C GLN A 21 2.64 6.64 15.91
N GLY A 22 1.35 6.99 16.01
CA GLY A 22 0.93 8.29 16.54
C GLY A 22 1.36 9.47 15.67
N ALA A 23 1.55 10.63 16.29
CA ALA A 23 1.96 11.84 15.58
C ALA A 23 3.45 11.79 15.18
N ILE A 24 3.71 11.98 13.89
CA ILE A 24 5.06 11.95 13.33
C ILE A 24 5.67 13.35 13.24
N ASN A 25 6.90 13.49 13.70
CA ASN A 25 7.66 14.71 13.50
C ASN A 25 8.32 14.75 12.11
N TRP A 26 7.55 15.11 11.11
CA TRP A 26 7.98 15.19 9.71
C TRP A 26 9.14 16.17 9.49
N ALA A 27 9.29 17.18 10.35
CA ALA A 27 10.41 18.11 10.29
C ALA A 27 11.75 17.45 10.64
N GLN A 28 11.70 16.43 11.48
CA GLN A 28 12.90 15.70 11.91
C GLN A 28 13.25 14.57 10.94
N ILE A 29 12.26 13.81 10.48
CA ILE A 29 12.53 12.59 9.71
C ILE A 29 12.75 12.84 8.21
N HIS A 30 12.28 13.95 7.63
CA HIS A 30 12.33 14.20 6.17
C HIS A 30 13.73 14.13 5.55
N LYS A 31 14.77 14.34 6.33
CA LYS A 31 16.17 14.25 5.87
C LYS A 31 16.68 12.82 5.72
N ASN A 32 15.94 11.85 6.27
CA ASN A 32 16.34 10.45 6.34
C ASN A 32 15.41 9.52 5.57
N VAL A 33 14.40 10.07 4.88
CA VAL A 33 13.44 9.29 4.12
C VAL A 33 13.26 9.86 2.72
N ASP A 34 13.26 8.99 1.73
CA ASP A 34 13.07 9.34 0.33
C ASP A 34 11.61 9.27 -0.10
N PHE A 35 10.79 8.45 0.59
CA PHE A 35 9.35 8.33 0.34
C PHE A 35 8.59 7.84 1.58
N ALA A 36 7.28 8.01 1.56
CA ALA A 36 6.39 7.50 2.60
C ALA A 36 5.20 6.72 2.00
N ILE A 37 4.70 5.72 2.74
CA ILE A 37 3.50 4.98 2.41
C ILE A 37 2.51 5.16 3.57
N LEU A 38 1.39 5.84 3.31
CA LEU A 38 0.44 6.24 4.35
C LEU A 38 -0.73 5.26 4.42
N ARG A 39 -1.11 4.78 5.61
CA ARG A 39 -2.35 4.01 5.73
C ARG A 39 -3.54 4.90 5.36
N SER A 40 -4.31 4.48 4.36
CA SER A 40 -5.47 5.22 3.87
C SER A 40 -6.69 5.02 4.77
N VAL A 41 -7.24 3.82 4.75
CA VAL A 41 -8.52 3.47 5.39
C VAL A 41 -8.33 2.33 6.38
N ARG A 42 -8.92 2.48 7.55
CA ARG A 42 -8.94 1.46 8.61
C ARG A 42 -9.96 0.35 8.30
N ARG A 43 -9.97 -0.72 9.11
CA ARG A 43 -10.94 -1.81 9.03
C ARG A 43 -12.39 -1.32 9.09
N SER A 44 -12.66 -0.24 9.82
CA SER A 44 -14.00 0.35 9.95
C SER A 44 -14.51 1.08 8.69
N GLY A 45 -13.71 1.16 7.63
CA GLY A 45 -14.03 1.93 6.42
C GLY A 45 -13.78 3.44 6.55
N LYS A 46 -13.39 3.92 7.72
CA LYS A 46 -13.05 5.34 7.95
C LYS A 46 -11.56 5.60 7.69
N ALA A 47 -11.23 6.82 7.33
CA ALA A 47 -9.83 7.26 7.17
C ALA A 47 -8.99 6.89 8.42
N ASP A 48 -7.71 6.59 8.20
CA ASP A 48 -6.75 6.49 9.30
C ASP A 48 -6.71 7.81 10.08
N HIS A 49 -6.60 7.73 11.41
CA HIS A 49 -6.66 8.92 12.27
C HIS A 49 -5.52 9.92 11.99
N GLN A 50 -4.37 9.43 11.55
CA GLN A 50 -3.21 10.25 11.23
C GLN A 50 -3.09 10.55 9.73
N PHE A 51 -4.00 10.06 8.87
CA PHE A 51 -3.88 10.21 7.42
C PHE A 51 -3.70 11.67 6.99
N ALA A 52 -4.58 12.57 7.46
CA ALA A 52 -4.54 13.98 7.10
C ALA A 52 -3.24 14.65 7.56
N ALA A 53 -2.82 14.39 8.80
CA ALA A 53 -1.59 14.95 9.36
C ALA A 53 -0.34 14.42 8.63
N ASN A 54 -0.30 13.13 8.32
CA ASN A 54 0.79 12.51 7.58
C ASN A 54 0.87 13.02 6.15
N LEU A 55 -0.27 13.14 5.46
CA LEU A 55 -0.34 13.70 4.11
C LEU A 55 0.17 15.15 4.08
N GLU A 56 -0.27 15.97 5.02
CA GLU A 56 0.19 17.35 5.14
C GLU A 56 1.70 17.43 5.43
N GLY A 57 2.18 16.57 6.31
CA GLY A 57 3.59 16.46 6.65
C GLY A 57 4.46 16.13 5.43
N CYS A 58 4.03 15.16 4.60
CA CYS A 58 4.69 14.82 3.35
C CYS A 58 4.66 15.98 2.35
N ARG A 59 3.50 16.61 2.14
CA ARG A 59 3.33 17.75 1.22
C ARG A 59 4.23 18.93 1.59
N LYS A 60 4.26 19.32 2.86
CA LYS A 60 5.10 20.42 3.36
C LYS A 60 6.61 20.18 3.20
N ARG A 61 7.02 18.93 3.03
CA ARG A 61 8.43 18.53 2.92
C ARG A 61 8.80 17.99 1.54
N ASN A 62 7.86 18.02 0.59
CA ASN A 62 8.03 17.45 -0.75
C ASN A 62 8.48 15.98 -0.74
N ILE A 63 8.00 15.21 0.25
CA ILE A 63 8.27 13.77 0.34
C ILE A 63 7.32 13.06 -0.60
N PRO A 64 7.82 12.32 -1.62
CA PRO A 64 6.99 11.46 -2.45
C PRO A 64 6.20 10.48 -1.59
N MET A 65 4.90 10.31 -1.89
CA MET A 65 4.07 9.44 -1.09
C MET A 65 3.18 8.54 -1.93
N SER A 66 2.86 7.40 -1.38
CA SER A 66 1.82 6.47 -1.81
C SER A 66 0.94 6.12 -0.63
N VAL A 67 -0.10 5.34 -0.86
CA VAL A 67 -0.98 4.89 0.22
C VAL A 67 -1.08 3.38 0.27
N TYR A 68 -1.45 2.83 1.43
CA TYR A 68 -1.79 1.42 1.53
C TYR A 68 -3.15 1.20 2.19
N LYS A 69 -3.74 0.07 1.89
CA LYS A 69 -4.93 -0.46 2.54
C LYS A 69 -4.66 -1.89 3.02
N TYR A 70 -4.60 -2.09 4.32
CA TYR A 70 -4.61 -3.43 4.91
C TYR A 70 -6.01 -4.02 4.74
N THR A 71 -6.14 -5.06 3.89
CA THR A 71 -7.45 -5.63 3.55
C THR A 71 -7.89 -6.73 4.50
N TYR A 72 -9.20 -6.77 4.72
CA TYR A 72 -9.89 -7.85 5.44
C TYR A 72 -11.01 -8.45 4.58
N ALA A 73 -11.02 -8.14 3.30
CA ALA A 73 -12.11 -8.52 2.40
C ALA A 73 -12.09 -10.02 2.08
N ALA A 74 -13.10 -10.73 2.56
CA ALA A 74 -13.27 -12.17 2.34
C ALA A 74 -14.16 -12.52 1.14
N THR A 75 -14.70 -11.50 0.44
CA THR A 75 -15.47 -11.66 -0.79
C THR A 75 -15.11 -10.57 -1.80
N PRO A 76 -15.31 -10.80 -3.10
CA PRO A 76 -15.10 -9.77 -4.12
C PRO A 76 -15.90 -8.49 -3.88
N GLU A 77 -17.13 -8.59 -3.38
CA GLU A 77 -17.99 -7.46 -3.06
C GLU A 77 -17.39 -6.62 -1.92
N ALA A 78 -16.92 -7.27 -0.85
CA ALA A 78 -16.24 -6.61 0.27
C ALA A 78 -14.96 -5.93 -0.21
N ALA A 79 -14.20 -6.55 -1.10
CA ALA A 79 -12.98 -5.99 -1.69
C ALA A 79 -13.29 -4.73 -2.52
N ARG A 80 -14.37 -4.75 -3.33
CA ARG A 80 -14.83 -3.56 -4.06
C ARG A 80 -15.24 -2.43 -3.11
N GLN A 81 -15.92 -2.76 -2.01
CA GLN A 81 -16.31 -1.76 -1.01
C GLN A 81 -15.10 -1.13 -0.33
N GLU A 82 -14.12 -1.93 0.11
CA GLU A 82 -12.87 -1.42 0.70
C GLU A 82 -12.11 -0.54 -0.31
N ALA A 83 -12.01 -0.97 -1.57
CA ALA A 83 -11.35 -0.21 -2.62
C ALA A 83 -12.07 1.13 -2.91
N GLN A 84 -13.42 1.12 -2.95
CA GLN A 84 -14.21 2.33 -3.14
C GLN A 84 -13.99 3.33 -1.98
N GLN A 85 -13.85 2.86 -0.75
CA GLN A 85 -13.54 3.71 0.41
C GLN A 85 -12.18 4.41 0.25
N VAL A 86 -11.17 3.68 -0.27
CA VAL A 86 -9.86 4.26 -0.58
C VAL A 86 -9.98 5.31 -1.67
N VAL A 87 -10.68 5.01 -2.76
CA VAL A 87 -10.89 5.95 -3.88
C VAL A 87 -11.56 7.23 -3.40
N VAL A 88 -12.65 7.12 -2.63
CA VAL A 88 -13.37 8.28 -2.07
C VAL A 88 -12.45 9.13 -1.19
N LEU A 89 -11.64 8.49 -0.34
CA LEU A 89 -10.67 9.20 0.49
C LEU A 89 -9.67 9.97 -0.36
N LEU A 90 -9.04 9.32 -1.35
CA LEU A 90 -8.03 9.96 -2.19
C LEU A 90 -8.60 11.14 -2.97
N GLN A 91 -9.80 10.98 -3.52
CA GLN A 91 -10.53 12.05 -4.23
C GLN A 91 -10.84 13.24 -3.31
N SER A 92 -11.25 12.97 -2.06
CA SER A 92 -11.57 14.03 -1.09
C SER A 92 -10.35 14.91 -0.72
N TYR A 93 -9.14 14.37 -0.87
CA TYR A 93 -7.89 15.11 -0.68
C TYR A 93 -7.24 15.61 -1.99
N GLY A 94 -7.93 15.48 -3.12
CA GLY A 94 -7.43 15.90 -4.44
C GLY A 94 -6.18 15.13 -4.89
N LEU A 95 -6.01 13.90 -4.43
CA LEU A 95 -4.91 13.04 -4.84
C LEU A 95 -5.24 12.37 -6.17
N THR A 96 -4.33 12.49 -7.14
CA THR A 96 -4.46 11.90 -8.49
C THR A 96 -3.23 11.07 -8.81
N GLY A 97 -3.39 9.99 -9.58
CA GLY A 97 -2.26 9.16 -10.04
C GLY A 97 -1.47 8.47 -8.92
N THR A 98 -2.00 8.47 -7.71
CA THR A 98 -1.33 7.89 -6.54
C THR A 98 -1.27 6.36 -6.64
N MET A 99 -0.14 5.77 -6.24
CA MET A 99 -0.02 4.32 -6.07
C MET A 99 -0.79 3.90 -4.81
N VAL A 100 -1.65 2.89 -4.95
CA VAL A 100 -2.36 2.23 -3.87
C VAL A 100 -1.80 0.83 -3.67
N TRP A 101 -1.19 0.59 -2.53
CA TRP A 101 -0.70 -0.71 -2.13
C TRP A 101 -1.82 -1.48 -1.41
N TRP A 102 -2.21 -2.61 -1.98
CA TRP A 102 -3.16 -3.52 -1.38
C TRP A 102 -2.41 -4.52 -0.52
N ASP A 103 -2.54 -4.36 0.80
CA ASP A 103 -1.78 -5.12 1.79
C ASP A 103 -2.56 -6.39 2.18
N VAL A 104 -2.01 -7.56 1.81
CA VAL A 104 -2.64 -8.88 1.92
C VAL A 104 -1.84 -9.73 2.90
N GLU A 105 -2.11 -9.57 4.20
CA GLU A 105 -1.35 -10.24 5.25
C GLU A 105 -2.20 -10.87 6.37
N ASP A 106 -3.52 -10.62 6.41
CA ASP A 106 -4.37 -11.12 7.49
C ASP A 106 -4.54 -12.64 7.43
N LYS A 107 -3.87 -13.34 8.35
CA LYS A 107 -3.84 -14.81 8.39
C LYS A 107 -5.18 -15.41 8.75
N ASP A 108 -5.94 -14.73 9.60
CA ASP A 108 -7.19 -15.29 10.16
C ASP A 108 -8.33 -15.16 9.16
N VAL A 109 -8.35 -14.10 8.37
CA VAL A 109 -9.42 -13.81 7.41
C VAL A 109 -9.06 -14.28 5.99
N LEU A 110 -7.84 -14.03 5.52
CA LEU A 110 -7.51 -14.21 4.11
C LEU A 110 -6.96 -15.59 3.77
N ARG A 111 -6.11 -16.15 4.63
CA ARG A 111 -5.52 -17.48 4.40
C ARG A 111 -6.57 -18.59 4.21
N PRO A 112 -7.68 -18.64 4.99
CA PRO A 112 -8.70 -19.68 4.84
C PRO A 112 -9.48 -19.62 3.53
N LEU A 113 -9.42 -18.52 2.79
CA LEU A 113 -10.16 -18.38 1.53
C LEU A 113 -9.63 -19.30 0.42
N GLY A 114 -8.34 -19.64 0.48
CA GLY A 114 -7.65 -20.35 -0.58
C GLY A 114 -7.35 -19.46 -1.80
N ALA A 115 -6.43 -19.94 -2.63
CA ALA A 115 -5.81 -19.13 -3.67
C ALA A 115 -6.82 -18.56 -4.70
N ALA A 116 -7.76 -19.36 -5.17
CA ALA A 116 -8.71 -18.92 -6.20
C ALA A 116 -9.58 -17.74 -5.70
N LYS A 117 -10.21 -17.92 -4.53
CA LYS A 117 -11.11 -16.89 -3.98
C LYS A 117 -10.37 -15.62 -3.56
N LEU A 118 -9.18 -15.76 -2.96
CA LEU A 118 -8.37 -14.60 -2.60
C LEU A 118 -7.91 -13.82 -3.84
N THR A 119 -7.55 -14.52 -4.93
CA THR A 119 -7.24 -13.90 -6.22
C THR A 119 -8.42 -13.10 -6.78
N GLU A 120 -9.64 -13.64 -6.68
CA GLU A 120 -10.86 -12.92 -7.10
C GLU A 120 -11.08 -11.65 -6.28
N CYS A 121 -10.88 -11.70 -4.94
CA CYS A 121 -10.96 -10.52 -4.08
C CYS A 121 -9.93 -9.45 -4.47
N ILE A 122 -8.67 -9.85 -4.71
CA ILE A 122 -7.61 -8.92 -5.12
C ILE A 122 -7.94 -8.26 -6.46
N ARG A 123 -8.39 -9.04 -7.45
CA ARG A 123 -8.78 -8.51 -8.77
C ARG A 123 -9.95 -7.54 -8.68
N ALA A 124 -10.95 -7.87 -7.84
CA ALA A 124 -12.09 -6.98 -7.62
C ALA A 124 -11.68 -5.61 -7.03
N ALA A 125 -10.72 -5.58 -6.12
CA ALA A 125 -10.16 -4.33 -5.60
C ALA A 125 -9.34 -3.59 -6.67
N GLN A 126 -8.50 -4.30 -7.42
CA GLN A 126 -7.70 -3.75 -8.51
C GLN A 126 -8.57 -3.06 -9.56
N GLU A 127 -9.65 -3.70 -10.00
CA GLU A 127 -10.60 -3.13 -10.98
C GLU A 127 -11.14 -1.76 -10.53
N VAL A 128 -11.57 -1.63 -9.28
CA VAL A 128 -12.12 -0.38 -8.75
C VAL A 128 -11.05 0.71 -8.68
N ILE A 129 -9.86 0.39 -8.18
CA ILE A 129 -8.77 1.35 -8.00
C ILE A 129 -8.26 1.84 -9.35
N THR A 130 -8.03 0.92 -10.31
CA THR A 130 -7.53 1.28 -11.64
C THR A 130 -8.57 2.02 -12.49
N ALA A 131 -9.84 1.64 -12.40
CA ALA A 131 -10.92 2.36 -13.07
C ALA A 131 -11.06 3.82 -12.58
N ALA A 132 -10.68 4.09 -11.34
CA ALA A 132 -10.65 5.44 -10.77
C ALA A 132 -9.37 6.24 -11.13
N GLY A 133 -8.46 5.68 -11.94
CA GLY A 133 -7.25 6.36 -12.40
C GLY A 133 -6.06 6.27 -11.45
N TYR A 134 -6.08 5.36 -10.47
CA TYR A 134 -4.98 5.11 -9.55
C TYR A 134 -4.14 3.90 -9.98
N SER A 135 -2.86 3.91 -9.63
CA SER A 135 -2.02 2.73 -9.79
C SER A 135 -2.28 1.72 -8.67
N PHE A 136 -2.24 0.44 -8.99
CA PHE A 136 -2.47 -0.64 -8.03
C PHE A 136 -1.20 -1.50 -7.87
N GLY A 137 -0.82 -1.78 -6.65
CA GLY A 137 0.26 -2.69 -6.31
C GLY A 137 -0.14 -3.61 -5.16
N LEU A 138 0.53 -4.75 -5.04
CA LEU A 138 0.36 -5.66 -3.92
C LEU A 138 1.52 -5.50 -2.94
N TYR A 139 1.18 -5.49 -1.66
CA TYR A 139 2.11 -5.68 -0.57
C TYR A 139 1.77 -6.98 0.14
N VAL A 140 2.79 -7.82 0.36
CA VAL A 140 2.62 -9.13 0.98
C VAL A 140 3.85 -9.49 1.82
N GLY A 141 3.63 -10.14 2.94
CA GLY A 141 4.71 -10.78 3.70
C GLY A 141 5.29 -11.97 2.93
N LEU A 142 6.56 -12.28 3.18
CA LEU A 142 7.25 -13.38 2.53
C LEU A 142 6.53 -14.73 2.72
N TYR A 143 5.87 -14.93 3.85
CA TYR A 143 5.09 -16.14 4.13
C TYR A 143 3.87 -16.28 3.20
N VAL A 144 3.19 -15.17 2.85
CA VAL A 144 2.07 -15.15 1.90
C VAL A 144 2.54 -15.63 0.52
N TYR A 145 3.73 -15.15 0.11
CA TYR A 145 4.36 -15.55 -1.14
C TYR A 145 4.76 -17.03 -1.13
N ASN A 146 5.45 -17.48 -0.08
CA ASN A 146 5.96 -18.85 0.01
C ASN A 146 4.85 -19.88 0.14
N GLU A 147 3.74 -19.54 0.78
CA GLU A 147 2.56 -20.40 0.92
C GLU A 147 1.57 -20.30 -0.24
N CYS A 148 1.86 -19.47 -1.26
CA CYS A 148 1.05 -19.28 -2.45
C CYS A 148 -0.43 -18.99 -2.12
N TRP A 149 -0.69 -17.99 -1.27
CA TRP A 149 -2.06 -17.67 -0.86
C TRP A 149 -2.96 -17.24 -2.01
N PHE A 150 -2.39 -16.73 -3.12
CA PHE A 150 -3.10 -16.32 -4.33
C PHE A 150 -2.24 -16.52 -5.59
N ASP A 151 -2.85 -16.39 -6.77
CA ASP A 151 -2.16 -16.44 -8.05
C ASP A 151 -1.46 -15.12 -8.35
N PHE A 152 -0.14 -15.15 -8.39
CA PHE A 152 0.72 -13.97 -8.64
C PHE A 152 0.80 -13.60 -10.14
N ASN A 153 0.26 -14.40 -11.05
CA ASN A 153 0.30 -14.13 -12.48
C ASN A 153 -0.48 -12.83 -12.81
N GLY A 154 0.22 -11.85 -13.34
CA GLY A 154 -0.34 -10.54 -13.71
C GLY A 154 -0.39 -9.50 -12.60
N CYS A 155 0.16 -9.77 -11.40
CA CYS A 155 0.26 -8.80 -10.32
C CYS A 155 1.70 -8.29 -10.16
N CYS A 156 1.88 -6.97 -10.05
CA CYS A 156 3.17 -6.38 -9.67
C CYS A 156 3.39 -6.58 -8.17
N VAL A 157 4.25 -7.53 -7.80
CA VAL A 157 4.57 -7.86 -6.41
C VAL A 157 5.90 -7.22 -6.03
N ARG A 158 5.91 -6.37 -4.99
CA ARG A 158 7.16 -6.00 -4.33
C ARG A 158 7.39 -6.91 -3.13
N ARG A 159 8.56 -7.56 -3.11
CA ARG A 159 9.01 -8.33 -1.95
C ARG A 159 9.60 -7.38 -0.92
N HIS A 160 9.19 -7.50 0.34
CA HIS A 160 9.94 -6.93 1.44
C HIS A 160 11.10 -7.88 1.76
N GLY A 161 12.32 -7.47 1.45
CA GLY A 161 13.52 -8.09 2.00
C GLY A 161 13.69 -7.63 3.46
N LYS A 162 14.06 -8.57 4.35
CA LYS A 162 14.53 -8.25 5.70
C LYS A 162 15.82 -7.45 5.63
#